data_95cd65f804ec217d70cfb706aba4c2d4
#
_entry.id   95cd65f804ec217d70cfb706aba4c2d4
#
_cell.length_a   1.000
_cell.length_b   1.000
_cell.length_c   1.000
_cell.angle_alpha   90.00
_cell.angle_beta   90.00
_cell.angle_gamma   90.00
#
_symmetry.space_group_name_H-M   'P 1'
#
loop_
_entity.id
_entity.type
_entity.pdbx_description
1 polymer ?
#
loop_
_entity_poly.entity_id
_entity_poly.type
_entity_poly.pdbx_seq_one_letter_code
_entity_poly.pdbx_strand_id
1 'polypeptide(L)'
;MSVKGLNLSASAGKIPQTIGYYLAFIALGLSTASLGPTLPGLAEHTQTHLSQISFLFTARSLGYLFGSMLGGRLYDRVEGHPVMAATLILMAGMLILVPLMPLLGLLTLILLVLGMGEAAVDVGGNTLVVWVHRHQVGPFMNGLHFFFGVGSFLSPIIIAQAVLLSGDITWAYWMLAFLMLPMVAWLLRLPSPTSQADSRADPPGQVSHYPTSPLGSIGSEARQRLLVALIAFFLLLYVGAEVSFGGWIYTYALALGLSGATIAAYLTSAFWGALTLGRLLAIPIATRFRPRAILFGDLVGCLVSLSIILLWSKSLVAVWLGTFGMGLSVASIFPTTISLAERRMPITGRVTGWFFVGASAGGMTLPWVIGQLFESIGPRVTMFTIMADLIVAVGVFALLMRFSPEPAAP
;
A
#
# COMPACT_ATOMS: atom_id res chain seq x y z
N MET A 1 25.60 25.06 -33.43
CA MET A 1 24.90 24.07 -32.59
C MET A 1 25.65 23.95 -31.27
N SER A 2 25.23 24.68 -30.24
CA SER A 2 25.85 24.66 -28.90
C SER A 2 25.26 23.52 -28.09
N VAL A 3 26.07 22.54 -27.74
CA VAL A 3 25.72 21.46 -26.81
C VAL A 3 25.56 22.12 -25.44
N LYS A 4 24.31 22.27 -24.98
CA LYS A 4 23.98 22.68 -23.60
C LYS A 4 24.67 21.71 -22.65
N GLY A 5 25.70 22.18 -21.96
CA GLY A 5 26.36 21.42 -20.90
C GLY A 5 25.35 20.99 -19.88
N LEU A 6 25.16 19.68 -19.73
CA LEU A 6 24.44 19.10 -18.61
C LEU A 6 25.12 19.60 -17.33
N ASN A 7 24.38 20.35 -16.50
CA ASN A 7 24.81 20.79 -15.18
C ASN A 7 24.93 19.56 -14.26
N LEU A 8 26.03 18.84 -14.36
CA LEU A 8 26.33 17.63 -13.56
C LEU A 8 26.41 17.91 -12.06
N SER A 9 26.72 19.16 -11.66
CA SER A 9 26.79 19.56 -10.24
C SER A 9 25.41 19.69 -9.58
N ALA A 10 24.39 20.12 -10.31
CA ALA A 10 23.02 20.21 -9.78
C ALA A 10 22.31 18.83 -9.69
N SER A 11 22.78 17.84 -10.48
CA SER A 11 22.25 16.47 -10.41
C SER A 11 22.89 15.65 -9.28
N ALA A 12 24.13 15.97 -8.89
CA ALA A 12 24.87 15.23 -7.86
C ALA A 12 24.19 15.27 -6.48
N GLY A 13 23.42 16.33 -6.16
CA GLY A 13 22.67 16.43 -4.89
C GLY A 13 21.34 15.65 -4.88
N LYS A 14 20.72 15.44 -6.05
CA LYS A 14 19.38 14.81 -6.15
C LYS A 14 19.41 13.29 -5.97
N ILE A 15 20.46 12.63 -6.47
CA ILE A 15 20.59 11.16 -6.40
C ILE A 15 20.70 10.65 -4.97
N PRO A 16 21.57 11.19 -4.08
CA PRO A 16 21.63 10.77 -2.68
C PRO A 16 20.30 10.96 -1.93
N GLN A 17 19.57 12.05 -2.21
CA GLN A 17 18.23 12.28 -1.64
C GLN A 17 17.25 11.20 -2.11
N THR A 18 17.21 10.91 -3.40
CA THR A 18 16.35 9.87 -3.99
C THR A 18 16.66 8.49 -3.42
N ILE A 19 17.93 8.14 -3.23
CA ILE A 19 18.35 6.90 -2.57
C ILE A 19 17.80 6.87 -1.14
N GLY A 20 17.87 7.97 -0.39
CA GLY A 20 17.31 8.08 0.96
C GLY A 20 15.80 7.79 0.98
N TYR A 21 15.05 8.30 0.01
CA TYR A 21 13.60 8.04 -0.10
C TYR A 21 13.30 6.59 -0.48
N TYR A 22 14.10 5.99 -1.37
CA TYR A 22 13.99 4.57 -1.72
C TYR A 22 14.28 3.67 -0.51
N LEU A 23 15.28 3.99 0.29
CA LEU A 23 15.57 3.29 1.52
C LEU A 23 14.42 3.43 2.53
N ALA A 24 13.84 4.63 2.70
CA ALA A 24 12.67 4.84 3.54
C ALA A 24 11.46 4.00 3.07
N PHE A 25 11.29 3.82 1.76
CA PHE A 25 10.22 2.97 1.21
C PHE A 25 10.51 1.47 1.37
N ILE A 26 11.77 1.04 1.38
CA ILE A 26 12.13 -0.31 1.83
C ILE A 26 11.69 -0.49 3.29
N ALA A 27 12.01 0.47 4.18
CA ALA A 27 11.58 0.41 5.58
C ALA A 27 10.05 0.35 5.72
N LEU A 28 9.33 1.15 4.94
CA LEU A 28 7.87 1.12 4.88
C LEU A 28 7.36 -0.28 4.46
N GLY A 29 7.94 -0.86 3.42
CA GLY A 29 7.59 -2.20 2.95
C GLY A 29 7.89 -3.30 3.98
N LEU A 30 9.07 -3.23 4.63
CA LEU A 30 9.45 -4.14 5.70
C LEU A 30 8.43 -4.12 6.85
N SER A 31 8.00 -2.93 7.27
CA SER A 31 6.97 -2.77 8.30
C SER A 31 5.62 -3.30 7.80
N THR A 32 5.19 -2.88 6.60
CA THR A 32 3.85 -3.20 6.07
C THR A 32 3.59 -4.70 5.96
N ALA A 33 4.56 -5.47 5.50
CA ALA A 33 4.40 -6.91 5.28
C ALA A 33 4.69 -7.76 6.53
N SER A 34 5.00 -7.14 7.70
CA SER A 34 5.39 -7.88 8.90
C SER A 34 4.21 -8.53 9.63
N LEU A 35 3.03 -7.89 9.63
CA LEU A 35 1.91 -8.31 10.49
C LEU A 35 1.35 -9.68 10.11
N GLY A 36 1.20 -10.00 8.81
CA GLY A 36 0.62 -11.26 8.37
C GLY A 36 1.38 -12.49 8.86
N PRO A 37 2.70 -12.62 8.59
CA PRO A 37 3.51 -13.76 9.05
C PRO A 37 3.66 -13.87 10.56
N THR A 38 3.44 -12.80 11.30
CA THR A 38 3.58 -12.80 12.77
C THR A 38 2.25 -12.88 13.51
N LEU A 39 1.13 -12.77 12.80
CA LEU A 39 -0.21 -12.71 13.41
C LEU A 39 -0.52 -13.86 14.36
N PRO A 40 -0.27 -15.16 14.02
CA PRO A 40 -0.48 -16.26 14.95
C PRO A 40 0.44 -16.19 16.18
N GLY A 41 1.72 -15.83 15.99
CA GLY A 41 2.66 -15.66 17.10
C GLY A 41 2.28 -14.51 18.04
N LEU A 42 1.73 -13.41 17.51
CA LEU A 42 1.19 -12.32 18.33
C LEU A 42 -0.05 -12.76 19.09
N ALA A 43 -0.93 -13.57 18.49
CA ALA A 43 -2.11 -14.12 19.16
C ALA A 43 -1.70 -15.05 20.32
N GLU A 44 -0.70 -15.90 20.10
CA GLU A 44 -0.14 -16.78 21.15
C GLU A 44 0.49 -15.96 22.27
N HIS A 45 1.30 -14.95 21.93
CA HIS A 45 1.98 -14.08 22.90
C HIS A 45 1.00 -13.29 23.78
N THR A 46 -0.09 -12.82 23.21
CA THR A 46 -1.14 -12.08 23.93
C THR A 46 -2.24 -12.98 24.49
N GLN A 47 -2.13 -14.30 24.31
CA GLN A 47 -3.14 -15.30 24.72
C GLN A 47 -4.56 -14.96 24.20
N THR A 48 -4.64 -14.53 22.95
CA THR A 48 -5.87 -14.13 22.29
C THR A 48 -6.21 -15.05 21.12
N HIS A 49 -7.49 -15.07 20.74
CA HIS A 49 -7.97 -15.74 19.55
C HIS A 49 -7.65 -14.94 18.27
N LEU A 50 -7.66 -15.61 17.11
CA LEU A 50 -7.49 -14.94 15.81
C LEU A 50 -8.57 -13.90 15.55
N SER A 51 -9.78 -14.11 16.05
CA SER A 51 -10.86 -13.13 16.01
C SER A 51 -10.53 -11.82 16.74
N GLN A 52 -9.86 -11.91 17.88
CA GLN A 52 -9.46 -10.74 18.66
C GLN A 52 -8.22 -10.05 18.07
N ILE A 53 -7.17 -10.81 17.74
CA ILE A 53 -5.92 -10.27 17.23
C ILE A 53 -6.09 -9.63 15.84
N SER A 54 -7.06 -10.06 15.03
CA SER A 54 -7.38 -9.46 13.72
C SER A 54 -7.74 -7.97 13.80
N PHE A 55 -8.13 -7.47 14.99
CA PHE A 55 -8.37 -6.05 15.21
C PHE A 55 -7.10 -5.19 15.01
N LEU A 56 -5.93 -5.79 15.04
CA LEU A 56 -4.66 -5.10 14.74
C LEU A 56 -4.63 -4.54 13.30
N PHE A 57 -5.27 -5.21 12.33
CA PHE A 57 -5.42 -4.66 10.96
C PHE A 57 -6.25 -3.38 10.97
N THR A 58 -7.35 -3.37 11.73
CA THR A 58 -8.21 -2.20 11.89
C THR A 58 -7.45 -1.04 12.55
N ALA A 59 -6.76 -1.30 13.66
CA ALA A 59 -6.00 -0.29 14.40
C ALA A 59 -4.90 0.34 13.53
N ARG A 60 -4.13 -0.49 12.82
CA ARG A 60 -3.05 -0.05 11.94
C ARG A 60 -3.57 0.76 10.77
N SER A 61 -4.63 0.32 10.09
CA SER A 61 -5.24 1.05 8.97
C SER A 61 -5.89 2.36 9.42
N LEU A 62 -6.47 2.40 10.63
CA LEU A 62 -6.96 3.62 11.24
C LEU A 62 -5.81 4.60 11.54
N GLY A 63 -4.70 4.09 12.08
CA GLY A 63 -3.47 4.85 12.25
C GLY A 63 -2.97 5.43 10.93
N TYR A 64 -2.95 4.61 9.88
CA TYR A 64 -2.54 5.05 8.55
C TYR A 64 -3.43 6.19 8.01
N LEU A 65 -4.74 6.12 8.19
CA LEU A 65 -5.66 7.18 7.81
C LEU A 65 -5.34 8.51 8.55
N PHE A 66 -5.15 8.46 9.86
CA PHE A 66 -4.78 9.66 10.63
C PHE A 66 -3.38 10.18 10.28
N GLY A 67 -2.42 9.27 10.13
CA GLY A 67 -1.05 9.60 9.78
C GLY A 67 -0.92 10.27 8.41
N SER A 68 -1.72 9.86 7.42
CA SER A 68 -1.73 10.50 6.11
C SER A 68 -2.23 11.96 6.16
N MET A 69 -3.24 12.22 7.00
CA MET A 69 -3.78 13.58 7.18
C MET A 69 -2.81 14.50 7.93
N LEU A 70 -2.15 13.97 8.97
CA LEU A 70 -1.20 14.72 9.79
C LEU A 70 0.14 14.89 9.07
N GLY A 71 0.62 13.86 8.41
CA GLY A 71 1.88 13.84 7.67
C GLY A 71 1.93 14.94 6.62
N GLY A 72 0.89 15.06 5.79
CA GLY A 72 0.83 16.12 4.79
C GLY A 72 1.04 17.53 5.39
N ARG A 73 0.33 17.83 6.47
CA ARG A 73 0.46 19.13 7.16
C ARG A 73 1.85 19.34 7.80
N LEU A 74 2.48 18.27 8.24
CA LEU A 74 3.78 18.31 8.88
C LEU A 74 4.88 18.62 7.85
N TYR A 75 4.86 17.97 6.70
CA TYR A 75 5.80 18.22 5.60
C TYR A 75 5.64 19.62 4.97
N ASP A 76 4.44 20.21 5.03
CA ASP A 76 4.21 21.60 4.58
C ASP A 76 4.83 22.65 5.50
N ARG A 77 5.14 22.30 6.76
CA ARG A 77 5.55 23.26 7.81
C ARG A 77 6.97 23.07 8.33
N VAL A 78 7.52 21.87 8.18
CA VAL A 78 8.81 21.48 8.76
C VAL A 78 9.67 20.86 7.66
N GLU A 79 10.99 20.97 7.79
CA GLU A 79 11.94 20.35 6.87
C GLU A 79 11.70 18.85 6.72
N GLY A 80 11.68 18.36 5.48
CA GLY A 80 11.23 17.00 5.17
C GLY A 80 12.13 15.88 5.70
N HIS A 81 13.47 16.04 5.64
CA HIS A 81 14.38 14.97 6.08
C HIS A 81 14.34 14.72 7.58
N PRO A 82 14.38 15.73 8.48
CA PRO A 82 14.20 15.52 9.91
C PRO A 82 12.85 14.87 10.26
N VAL A 83 11.76 15.26 9.58
CA VAL A 83 10.44 14.67 9.78
C VAL A 83 10.46 13.19 9.39
N MET A 84 10.97 12.85 8.22
CA MET A 84 11.06 11.46 7.75
C MET A 84 11.96 10.62 8.67
N ALA A 85 13.10 11.14 9.11
CA ALA A 85 14.00 10.46 10.02
C ALA A 85 13.34 10.21 11.39
N ALA A 86 12.67 11.23 11.97
CA ALA A 86 11.92 11.08 13.22
C ALA A 86 10.80 10.04 13.10
N THR A 87 10.12 10.02 11.98
CA THR A 87 9.05 9.04 11.71
C THR A 87 9.60 7.62 11.57
N LEU A 88 10.75 7.42 10.90
CA LEU A 88 11.41 6.12 10.83
C LEU A 88 11.91 5.64 12.21
N ILE A 89 12.40 6.56 13.06
CA ILE A 89 12.75 6.24 14.44
C ILE A 89 11.52 5.82 15.24
N LEU A 90 10.40 6.54 15.08
CA LEU A 90 9.13 6.18 15.69
C LEU A 90 8.69 4.77 15.26
N MET A 91 8.73 4.46 13.96
CA MET A 91 8.38 3.14 13.44
C MET A 91 9.31 2.05 14.00
N ALA A 92 10.64 2.29 14.03
CA ALA A 92 11.58 1.35 14.60
C ALA A 92 11.30 1.11 16.11
N GLY A 93 11.00 2.17 16.86
CA GLY A 93 10.61 2.07 18.27
C GLY A 93 9.33 1.26 18.47
N MET A 94 8.30 1.50 17.61
CA MET A 94 7.07 0.72 17.69
C MET A 94 7.31 -0.76 17.35
N LEU A 95 8.12 -1.07 16.33
CA LEU A 95 8.47 -2.45 15.99
C LEU A 95 9.25 -3.14 17.14
N ILE A 96 10.13 -2.44 17.84
CA ILE A 96 10.81 -2.99 19.02
C ILE A 96 9.79 -3.33 20.13
N LEU A 97 8.78 -2.51 20.31
CA LEU A 97 7.76 -2.68 21.34
C LEU A 97 6.74 -3.78 21.02
N VAL A 98 6.43 -4.04 19.75
CA VAL A 98 5.42 -5.04 19.34
C VAL A 98 5.58 -6.37 20.08
N PRO A 99 6.72 -7.07 20.04
CA PRO A 99 6.87 -8.39 20.67
C PRO A 99 6.96 -8.34 22.19
N LEU A 100 7.11 -7.16 22.79
CA LEU A 100 7.23 -6.99 24.23
C LEU A 100 5.86 -6.79 24.93
N MET A 101 4.78 -6.60 24.15
CA MET A 101 3.48 -6.25 24.71
C MET A 101 2.60 -7.49 24.91
N PRO A 102 2.37 -7.90 26.17
CA PRO A 102 1.53 -9.08 26.45
C PRO A 102 0.03 -8.78 26.40
N LEU A 103 -0.37 -7.50 26.34
CA LEU A 103 -1.76 -7.08 26.36
C LEU A 103 -2.22 -6.61 24.98
N LEU A 104 -3.29 -7.20 24.46
CA LEU A 104 -3.86 -6.83 23.17
C LEU A 104 -4.17 -5.34 23.06
N GLY A 105 -4.68 -4.70 24.12
CA GLY A 105 -4.98 -3.26 24.10
C GLY A 105 -3.75 -2.37 23.88
N LEU A 106 -2.63 -2.69 24.53
CA LEU A 106 -1.36 -1.96 24.32
C LEU A 106 -0.78 -2.25 22.93
N LEU A 107 -0.83 -3.50 22.49
CA LEU A 107 -0.41 -3.89 21.14
C LEU A 107 -1.24 -3.16 20.09
N THR A 108 -2.56 -3.03 20.29
CA THR A 108 -3.45 -2.28 19.41
C THR A 108 -3.03 -0.81 19.29
N LEU A 109 -2.68 -0.17 20.41
CA LEU A 109 -2.19 1.22 20.42
C LEU A 109 -0.86 1.35 19.67
N ILE A 110 0.06 0.40 19.87
CA ILE A 110 1.35 0.37 19.16
C ILE A 110 1.13 0.26 17.66
N LEU A 111 0.27 -0.66 17.20
CA LEU A 111 -0.03 -0.82 15.78
C LEU A 111 -0.74 0.39 15.17
N LEU A 112 -1.57 1.09 15.94
CA LEU A 112 -2.17 2.35 15.52
C LEU A 112 -1.09 3.42 15.30
N VAL A 113 -0.17 3.60 16.26
CA VAL A 113 0.95 4.56 16.14
C VAL A 113 1.90 4.16 15.02
N LEU A 114 2.18 2.86 14.86
CA LEU A 114 2.99 2.33 13.75
C LEU A 114 2.35 2.70 12.40
N GLY A 115 1.03 2.49 12.24
CA GLY A 115 0.29 2.87 11.04
C GLY A 115 0.35 4.38 10.77
N MET A 116 0.31 5.23 11.80
CA MET A 116 0.52 6.67 11.63
C MET A 116 1.92 6.99 11.08
N GLY A 117 2.95 6.32 11.59
CA GLY A 117 4.32 6.45 11.10
C GLY A 117 4.45 6.00 9.63
N GLU A 118 3.88 4.84 9.30
CA GLU A 118 3.88 4.33 7.93
C GLU A 118 3.28 5.31 6.93
N ALA A 119 2.12 5.87 7.25
CA ALA A 119 1.47 6.87 6.42
C ALA A 119 2.30 8.16 6.30
N ALA A 120 2.94 8.60 7.37
CA ALA A 120 3.78 9.79 7.33
C ALA A 120 5.03 9.57 6.45
N VAL A 121 5.64 8.38 6.47
CA VAL A 121 6.74 8.02 5.54
C VAL A 121 6.24 7.96 4.11
N ASP A 122 5.07 7.37 3.86
CA ASP A 122 4.49 7.27 2.52
C ASP A 122 4.20 8.65 1.93
N VAL A 123 3.46 9.51 2.64
CA VAL A 123 3.18 10.89 2.24
C VAL A 123 4.48 11.68 2.03
N GLY A 124 5.43 11.54 2.96
CA GLY A 124 6.73 12.22 2.88
C GLY A 124 7.54 11.83 1.66
N GLY A 125 7.69 10.54 1.39
CA GLY A 125 8.45 10.06 0.25
C GLY A 125 7.85 10.51 -1.08
N ASN A 126 6.52 10.40 -1.25
CA ASN A 126 5.82 10.89 -2.43
C ASN A 126 6.02 12.41 -2.60
N THR A 127 5.90 13.19 -1.53
CA THR A 127 6.06 14.65 -1.56
C THR A 127 7.49 15.06 -1.89
N LEU A 128 8.48 14.50 -1.18
CA LEU A 128 9.88 14.89 -1.32
C LEU A 128 10.46 14.49 -2.68
N VAL A 129 10.09 13.35 -3.24
CA VAL A 129 10.47 12.96 -4.61
C VAL A 129 9.94 13.97 -5.64
N VAL A 130 8.69 14.45 -5.47
CA VAL A 130 8.13 15.51 -6.32
C VAL A 130 8.92 16.80 -6.19
N TRP A 131 9.29 17.24 -4.99
CA TRP A 131 10.07 18.46 -4.78
C TRP A 131 11.47 18.40 -5.41
N VAL A 132 12.12 17.22 -5.35
CA VAL A 132 13.46 17.01 -5.93
C VAL A 132 13.42 16.94 -7.46
N HIS A 133 12.48 16.18 -8.04
CA HIS A 133 12.50 15.86 -9.48
C HIS A 133 11.52 16.67 -10.33
N ARG A 134 10.54 17.32 -9.72
CA ARG A 134 9.57 18.22 -10.40
C ARG A 134 8.97 17.59 -11.66
N HIS A 135 9.20 18.19 -12.85
CA HIS A 135 8.63 17.71 -14.12
C HIS A 135 9.13 16.32 -14.57
N GLN A 136 10.19 15.80 -14.00
CA GLN A 136 10.77 14.48 -14.33
C GLN A 136 10.47 13.42 -13.26
N VAL A 137 9.46 13.62 -12.42
CA VAL A 137 9.19 12.79 -11.25
C VAL A 137 8.76 11.35 -11.57
N GLY A 138 8.14 11.11 -12.72
CA GLY A 138 7.49 9.82 -13.06
C GLY A 138 8.38 8.58 -12.85
N PRO A 139 9.59 8.50 -13.45
CA PRO A 139 10.49 7.35 -13.25
C PRO A 139 10.90 7.16 -11.77
N PHE A 140 11.12 8.25 -11.04
CA PHE A 140 11.55 8.20 -9.64
C PHE A 140 10.39 7.80 -8.70
N MET A 141 9.16 8.19 -9.02
CA MET A 141 7.97 7.76 -8.32
C MET A 141 7.74 6.25 -8.49
N ASN A 142 7.90 5.73 -9.72
CA ASN A 142 7.84 4.29 -9.96
C ASN A 142 8.94 3.54 -9.20
N GLY A 143 10.17 4.10 -9.16
CA GLY A 143 11.25 3.59 -8.34
C GLY A 143 10.88 3.53 -6.85
N LEU A 144 10.26 4.58 -6.32
CA LEU A 144 9.81 4.64 -4.93
C LEU A 144 8.90 3.46 -4.58
N HIS A 145 7.86 3.23 -5.38
CA HIS A 145 6.93 2.11 -5.16
C HIS A 145 7.54 0.74 -5.45
N PHE A 146 8.53 0.65 -6.35
CA PHE A 146 9.30 -0.57 -6.54
C PHE A 146 10.08 -0.94 -5.28
N PHE A 147 10.76 0.01 -4.63
CA PHE A 147 11.52 -0.23 -3.41
C PHE A 147 10.61 -0.51 -2.21
N PHE A 148 9.40 0.04 -2.15
CA PHE A 148 8.36 -0.43 -1.23
C PHE A 148 8.10 -1.94 -1.41
N GLY A 149 7.92 -2.36 -2.65
CA GLY A 149 7.70 -3.77 -2.97
C GLY A 149 8.89 -4.66 -2.60
N VAL A 150 10.13 -4.18 -2.80
CA VAL A 150 11.34 -4.89 -2.34
C VAL A 150 11.31 -5.10 -0.82
N GLY A 151 10.98 -4.07 -0.04
CA GLY A 151 10.83 -4.19 1.41
C GLY A 151 9.75 -5.18 1.81
N SER A 152 8.57 -5.10 1.17
CA SER A 152 7.45 -6.00 1.44
C SER A 152 7.75 -7.46 1.08
N PHE A 153 8.51 -7.69 0.01
CA PHE A 153 8.99 -9.02 -0.38
C PHE A 153 10.00 -9.59 0.63
N LEU A 154 10.93 -8.77 1.10
CA LEU A 154 11.99 -9.20 2.01
C LEU A 154 11.49 -9.45 3.45
N SER A 155 10.48 -8.70 3.90
CA SER A 155 9.99 -8.75 5.28
C SER A 155 9.61 -10.17 5.73
N PRO A 156 8.74 -10.92 5.04
CA PRO A 156 8.37 -12.27 5.47
C PRO A 156 9.54 -13.26 5.42
N ILE A 157 10.53 -13.05 4.52
CA ILE A 157 11.75 -13.87 4.46
C ILE A 157 12.59 -13.62 5.72
N ILE A 158 12.82 -12.36 6.09
CA ILE A 158 13.58 -12.00 7.29
C ILE A 158 12.89 -12.57 8.53
N ILE A 159 11.55 -12.44 8.61
CA ILE A 159 10.76 -12.98 9.71
C ILE A 159 10.93 -14.50 9.79
N ALA A 160 10.78 -15.20 8.66
CA ALA A 160 10.91 -16.66 8.61
C ALA A 160 12.28 -17.13 9.10
N GLN A 161 13.37 -16.47 8.65
CA GLN A 161 14.73 -16.83 9.05
C GLN A 161 15.00 -16.49 10.52
N ALA A 162 14.53 -15.34 10.99
CA ALA A 162 14.68 -14.95 12.39
C ALA A 162 13.95 -15.94 13.31
N VAL A 163 12.71 -16.31 13.01
CA VAL A 163 11.93 -17.29 13.79
C VAL A 163 12.56 -18.69 13.71
N LEU A 164 13.06 -19.10 12.53
CA LEU A 164 13.73 -20.40 12.38
C LEU A 164 14.98 -20.52 13.27
N LEU A 165 15.74 -19.43 13.40
CA LEU A 165 16.98 -19.40 14.18
C LEU A 165 16.77 -19.19 15.68
N SER A 166 15.76 -18.41 16.07
CA SER A 166 15.55 -18.01 17.47
C SER A 166 14.38 -18.73 18.16
N GLY A 167 13.46 -19.31 17.38
CA GLY A 167 12.21 -19.89 17.89
C GLY A 167 11.14 -18.84 18.28
N ASP A 168 11.42 -17.54 18.11
CA ASP A 168 10.54 -16.46 18.59
C ASP A 168 10.45 -15.32 17.58
N ILE A 169 9.28 -14.65 17.55
CA ILE A 169 8.99 -13.47 16.71
C ILE A 169 9.74 -12.20 17.17
N THR A 170 10.23 -12.16 18.40
CA THR A 170 10.92 -11.00 18.98
C THR A 170 12.10 -10.57 18.12
N TRP A 171 12.98 -11.49 17.77
CA TRP A 171 14.13 -11.20 16.93
C TRP A 171 13.75 -10.76 15.52
N ALA A 172 12.64 -11.28 15.01
CA ALA A 172 12.14 -10.85 13.71
C ALA A 172 11.80 -9.34 13.71
N TYR A 173 11.04 -8.90 14.69
CA TYR A 173 10.68 -7.49 14.83
C TYR A 173 11.91 -6.60 15.10
N TRP A 174 12.83 -7.05 15.95
CA TRP A 174 14.05 -6.30 16.23
C TRP A 174 14.94 -6.17 15.01
N MET A 175 15.09 -7.22 14.21
CA MET A 175 15.85 -7.15 12.96
C MET A 175 15.23 -6.12 11.99
N LEU A 176 13.90 -6.13 11.81
CA LEU A 176 13.22 -5.13 10.98
C LEU A 176 13.46 -3.70 11.50
N ALA A 177 13.39 -3.49 12.82
CA ALA A 177 13.64 -2.20 13.44
C ALA A 177 15.09 -1.72 13.24
N PHE A 178 16.07 -2.59 13.46
CA PHE A 178 17.48 -2.24 13.29
C PHE A 178 17.85 -1.94 11.85
N LEU A 179 17.22 -2.60 10.87
CA LEU A 179 17.42 -2.29 9.46
C LEU A 179 16.97 -0.88 9.08
N MET A 180 16.13 -0.22 9.87
CA MET A 180 15.71 1.17 9.62
C MET A 180 16.76 2.19 10.05
N LEU A 181 17.62 1.88 11.02
CA LEU A 181 18.57 2.84 11.59
C LEU A 181 19.61 3.38 10.57
N PRO A 182 20.22 2.56 9.70
CA PRO A 182 21.09 3.08 8.65
C PRO A 182 20.40 4.07 7.71
N MET A 183 19.09 3.87 7.43
CA MET A 183 18.30 4.75 6.59
C MET A 183 18.06 6.11 7.24
N VAL A 184 17.81 6.12 8.57
CA VAL A 184 17.73 7.35 9.37
C VAL A 184 19.08 8.10 9.32
N ALA A 185 20.19 7.41 9.56
CA ALA A 185 21.52 8.02 9.53
C ALA A 185 21.86 8.59 8.16
N TRP A 186 21.41 7.97 7.09
CA TRP A 186 21.58 8.47 5.73
C TRP A 186 20.79 9.76 5.50
N LEU A 187 19.50 9.79 5.85
CA LEU A 187 18.64 10.97 5.67
C LEU A 187 19.12 12.19 6.46
N LEU A 188 19.56 12.00 7.70
CA LEU A 188 20.02 13.09 8.57
C LEU A 188 21.33 13.75 8.07
N ARG A 189 22.08 13.10 7.17
CA ARG A 189 23.30 13.68 6.56
C ARG A 189 23.02 14.51 5.32
N LEU A 190 21.79 14.51 4.82
CA LEU A 190 21.41 15.16 3.59
C LEU A 190 20.64 16.45 3.86
N PRO A 191 20.88 17.53 3.09
CA PRO A 191 20.06 18.74 3.17
C PRO A 191 18.64 18.45 2.71
N SER A 192 17.63 18.95 3.44
CA SER A 192 16.23 18.84 3.04
C SER A 192 15.96 19.64 1.75
N PRO A 193 15.15 19.13 0.83
CA PRO A 193 14.68 19.90 -0.31
C PRO A 193 13.74 21.02 0.15
N THR A 194 13.84 22.18 -0.46
CA THR A 194 12.95 23.32 -0.19
C THR A 194 11.57 23.08 -0.76
N SER A 195 10.53 23.49 -0.01
CA SER A 195 9.16 23.43 -0.48
C SER A 195 8.93 24.35 -1.68
N GLN A 196 7.94 24.04 -2.53
CA GLN A 196 7.56 24.93 -3.64
C GLN A 196 7.02 26.29 -3.16
N ALA A 197 6.59 26.40 -1.91
CA ALA A 197 6.12 27.66 -1.33
C ALA A 197 7.26 28.68 -1.19
N ASP A 198 8.48 28.22 -0.87
CA ASP A 198 9.66 29.09 -0.72
C ASP A 198 10.26 29.50 -2.08
N SER A 199 9.93 28.78 -3.15
CA SER A 199 10.42 29.07 -4.52
C SER A 199 9.54 30.07 -5.29
N ARG A 200 8.44 30.56 -4.71
CA ARG A 200 7.56 31.60 -5.31
C ARG A 200 8.10 33.02 -5.13
N ALA A 201 9.41 33.21 -5.28
CA ALA A 201 10.01 34.51 -5.58
C ALA A 201 10.01 34.80 -7.10
N ASP A 202 9.28 34.02 -7.91
CA ASP A 202 9.01 34.37 -9.31
C ASP A 202 7.78 35.29 -9.39
N PRO A 203 7.80 36.31 -10.26
CA PRO A 203 6.81 37.38 -10.28
C PRO A 203 5.38 36.84 -10.52
N PRO A 204 4.35 37.53 -9.97
CA PRO A 204 2.96 37.08 -10.06
C PRO A 204 2.45 37.22 -11.50
N GLY A 205 2.45 36.12 -12.25
CA GLY A 205 2.03 36.20 -13.64
C GLY A 205 1.97 34.88 -14.37
N GLN A 206 1.42 33.84 -13.77
CA GLN A 206 0.73 32.76 -14.50
C GLN A 206 0.03 31.84 -13.48
N VAL A 207 -1.05 32.33 -12.91
CA VAL A 207 -2.09 31.44 -12.39
C VAL A 207 -2.62 30.70 -13.61
N SER A 208 -2.27 29.43 -13.73
CA SER A 208 -2.95 28.52 -14.67
C SER A 208 -4.43 28.53 -14.24
N HIS A 209 -5.20 29.40 -14.87
CA HIS A 209 -6.63 29.33 -14.84
C HIS A 209 -7.02 28.00 -15.53
N TYR A 210 -7.20 26.95 -14.73
CA TYR A 210 -8.14 25.91 -15.18
C TYR A 210 -9.46 26.65 -15.42
N PRO A 211 -10.02 26.56 -16.62
CA PRO A 211 -11.30 27.18 -16.90
C PRO A 211 -12.30 26.59 -15.91
N THR A 212 -12.75 27.42 -14.98
CA THR A 212 -13.96 27.13 -14.21
C THR A 212 -15.08 27.11 -15.25
N SER A 213 -15.40 25.91 -15.72
CA SER A 213 -16.57 25.70 -16.56
C SER A 213 -17.80 26.27 -15.85
N PRO A 214 -18.68 27.03 -16.54
CA PRO A 214 -19.86 27.62 -15.93
C PRO A 214 -20.68 26.54 -15.25
N LEU A 215 -21.27 26.90 -14.10
CA LEU A 215 -22.21 26.13 -13.27
C LEU A 215 -22.84 24.95 -14.01
N GLY A 216 -22.32 23.75 -13.74
CA GLY A 216 -22.90 22.53 -14.25
C GLY A 216 -24.31 22.36 -13.72
N SER A 217 -25.21 21.95 -14.57
CA SER A 217 -26.59 21.61 -14.21
C SER A 217 -26.61 20.67 -12.99
N ILE A 218 -27.60 20.78 -12.13
CA ILE A 218 -27.81 19.97 -10.90
C ILE A 218 -27.56 18.47 -11.16
N GLY A 219 -27.87 17.98 -12.39
CA GLY A 219 -27.58 16.62 -12.81
C GLY A 219 -26.08 16.26 -12.94
N SER A 220 -25.20 17.22 -13.20
CA SER A 220 -23.77 16.96 -13.33
C SER A 220 -23.06 16.80 -11.96
N GLU A 221 -23.47 17.56 -10.95
CA GLU A 221 -22.94 17.41 -9.58
C GLU A 221 -23.36 16.11 -8.91
N ALA A 222 -24.64 15.72 -9.06
CA ALA A 222 -25.12 14.44 -8.53
C ALA A 222 -24.39 13.26 -9.16
N ARG A 223 -24.14 13.30 -10.48
CA ARG A 223 -23.36 12.30 -11.21
C ARG A 223 -21.90 12.25 -10.72
N GLN A 224 -21.27 13.40 -10.50
CA GLN A 224 -19.91 13.45 -9.99
C GLN A 224 -19.82 12.86 -8.58
N ARG A 225 -20.75 13.20 -7.68
CA ARG A 225 -20.82 12.62 -6.32
C ARG A 225 -20.99 11.09 -6.37
N LEU A 226 -21.86 10.59 -7.25
CA LEU A 226 -22.05 9.16 -7.46
C LEU A 226 -20.77 8.48 -7.94
N LEU A 227 -20.05 9.06 -8.91
CA LEU A 227 -18.79 8.52 -9.41
C LEU A 227 -17.73 8.48 -8.31
N VAL A 228 -17.60 9.54 -7.50
CA VAL A 228 -16.67 9.56 -6.34
C VAL A 228 -17.02 8.46 -5.35
N ALA A 229 -18.31 8.29 -5.02
CA ALA A 229 -18.76 7.25 -4.09
C ALA A 229 -18.50 5.83 -4.65
N LEU A 230 -18.78 5.59 -5.92
CA LEU A 230 -18.53 4.29 -6.56
C LEU A 230 -17.04 3.96 -6.63
N ILE A 231 -16.19 4.94 -6.94
CA ILE A 231 -14.73 4.73 -6.98
C ILE A 231 -14.19 4.52 -5.57
N ALA A 232 -14.62 5.31 -4.58
CA ALA A 232 -14.22 5.10 -3.18
C ALA A 232 -14.66 3.72 -2.67
N PHE A 233 -15.87 3.26 -3.03
CA PHE A 233 -16.35 1.93 -2.69
C PHE A 233 -15.60 0.82 -3.44
N PHE A 234 -15.26 1.02 -4.71
CA PHE A 234 -14.39 0.10 -5.45
C PHE A 234 -12.99 -0.02 -4.82
N LEU A 235 -12.40 1.10 -4.38
CA LEU A 235 -11.12 1.11 -3.68
C LEU A 235 -11.22 0.46 -2.29
N LEU A 236 -12.36 0.57 -1.60
CA LEU A 236 -12.61 -0.17 -0.36
C LEU A 236 -12.51 -1.68 -0.60
N LEU A 237 -13.22 -2.19 -1.60
CA LEU A 237 -13.21 -3.61 -1.93
C LEU A 237 -11.81 -4.07 -2.36
N TYR A 238 -11.18 -3.35 -3.27
CA TYR A 238 -9.85 -3.69 -3.77
C TYR A 238 -8.78 -3.73 -2.66
N VAL A 239 -8.67 -2.66 -1.86
CA VAL A 239 -7.67 -2.61 -0.77
C VAL A 239 -8.00 -3.61 0.32
N GLY A 240 -9.29 -3.83 0.59
CA GLY A 240 -9.74 -4.89 1.47
C GLY A 240 -9.23 -6.26 1.03
N ALA A 241 -9.39 -6.60 -0.26
CA ALA A 241 -8.89 -7.86 -0.83
C ALA A 241 -7.36 -7.97 -0.78
N GLU A 242 -6.63 -6.90 -1.17
CA GLU A 242 -5.15 -6.85 -1.16
C GLU A 242 -4.59 -7.07 0.24
N VAL A 243 -5.03 -6.28 1.22
CA VAL A 243 -4.56 -6.35 2.61
C VAL A 243 -4.96 -7.67 3.25
N SER A 244 -6.17 -8.17 2.98
CA SER A 244 -6.61 -9.46 3.50
C SER A 244 -5.80 -10.61 2.96
N PHE A 245 -5.55 -10.64 1.65
CA PHE A 245 -4.76 -11.72 1.07
C PHE A 245 -3.33 -11.73 1.62
N GLY A 246 -2.63 -10.59 1.57
CA GLY A 246 -1.27 -10.46 2.11
C GLY A 246 -1.18 -10.71 3.61
N GLY A 247 -2.22 -10.36 4.36
CA GLY A 247 -2.27 -10.52 5.82
C GLY A 247 -2.65 -11.94 6.28
N TRP A 248 -3.42 -12.68 5.50
CA TRP A 248 -3.96 -13.97 5.94
C TRP A 248 -3.39 -15.19 5.23
N ILE A 249 -2.66 -15.04 4.09
CA ILE A 249 -2.15 -16.20 3.33
C ILE A 249 -1.21 -17.08 4.16
N TYR A 250 -0.41 -16.50 5.04
CA TYR A 250 0.46 -17.21 5.97
C TYR A 250 -0.37 -18.09 6.92
N THR A 251 -1.32 -17.48 7.65
CA THR A 251 -2.19 -18.16 8.61
C THR A 251 -3.06 -19.22 7.92
N TYR A 252 -3.55 -18.92 6.70
CA TYR A 252 -4.30 -19.85 5.86
C TYR A 252 -3.52 -21.13 5.55
N ALA A 253 -2.26 -20.98 5.09
CA ALA A 253 -1.42 -22.12 4.73
C ALA A 253 -1.05 -22.99 5.94
N LEU A 254 -0.77 -22.37 7.08
CA LEU A 254 -0.51 -23.08 8.35
C LEU A 254 -1.73 -23.84 8.84
N ALA A 255 -2.89 -23.19 8.89
CA ALA A 255 -4.11 -23.79 9.43
C ALA A 255 -4.64 -24.95 8.58
N LEU A 256 -4.32 -25.00 7.30
CA LEU A 256 -4.62 -26.14 6.43
C LEU A 256 -3.56 -27.26 6.50
N GLY A 257 -2.48 -27.07 7.26
CA GLY A 257 -1.39 -28.05 7.35
C GLY A 257 -0.62 -28.26 6.03
N LEU A 258 -0.67 -27.28 5.12
CA LEU A 258 -0.05 -27.39 3.79
C LEU A 258 1.46 -27.24 3.82
N SER A 259 1.97 -26.52 4.83
CA SER A 259 3.40 -26.21 4.93
C SER A 259 3.79 -25.84 6.35
N GLY A 260 5.08 -25.92 6.67
CA GLY A 260 5.64 -25.32 7.88
C GLY A 260 5.71 -23.77 7.79
N ALA A 261 6.02 -23.13 8.92
CA ALA A 261 6.03 -21.67 9.07
C ALA A 261 6.91 -20.97 8.02
N THR A 262 8.10 -21.50 7.72
CA THR A 262 9.02 -20.92 6.74
C THR A 262 8.41 -20.84 5.33
N ILE A 263 7.81 -21.93 4.85
CA ILE A 263 7.18 -21.97 3.51
C ILE A 263 5.93 -21.09 3.49
N ALA A 264 5.15 -21.05 4.58
CA ALA A 264 3.99 -20.16 4.70
C ALA A 264 4.39 -18.68 4.62
N ALA A 265 5.51 -18.28 5.24
CA ALA A 265 6.05 -16.92 5.12
C ALA A 265 6.53 -16.61 3.69
N TYR A 266 7.12 -17.59 3.00
CA TYR A 266 7.50 -17.42 1.60
C TYR A 266 6.31 -17.25 0.66
N LEU A 267 5.13 -17.78 0.97
CA LEU A 267 3.90 -17.46 0.25
C LEU A 267 3.55 -15.97 0.36
N THR A 268 3.67 -15.40 1.55
CA THR A 268 3.47 -13.94 1.73
C THR A 268 4.49 -13.14 0.92
N SER A 269 5.76 -13.56 0.93
CA SER A 269 6.79 -12.93 0.08
C SER A 269 6.46 -13.06 -1.40
N ALA A 270 6.01 -14.23 -1.86
CA ALA A 270 5.63 -14.46 -3.26
C ALA A 270 4.47 -13.54 -3.69
N PHE A 271 3.49 -13.31 -2.82
CA PHE A 271 2.41 -12.34 -3.08
C PHE A 271 2.96 -10.92 -3.29
N TRP A 272 3.77 -10.42 -2.36
CA TRP A 272 4.34 -9.06 -2.46
C TRP A 272 5.35 -8.93 -3.60
N GLY A 273 6.14 -9.97 -3.86
CA GLY A 273 7.06 -10.03 -4.99
C GLY A 273 6.34 -10.03 -6.33
N ALA A 274 5.26 -10.81 -6.46
CA ALA A 274 4.42 -10.83 -7.64
C ALA A 274 3.70 -9.49 -7.86
N LEU A 275 3.22 -8.85 -6.79
CA LEU A 275 2.63 -7.50 -6.85
C LEU A 275 3.67 -6.48 -7.35
N THR A 276 4.90 -6.55 -6.86
CA THR A 276 5.98 -5.66 -7.30
C THR A 276 6.32 -5.87 -8.78
N LEU A 277 6.42 -7.14 -9.20
CA LEU A 277 6.63 -7.49 -10.61
C LEU A 277 5.46 -7.02 -11.48
N GLY A 278 4.22 -7.23 -11.01
CA GLY A 278 3.01 -6.77 -11.70
C GLY A 278 2.98 -5.26 -11.90
N ARG A 279 3.41 -4.47 -10.92
CA ARG A 279 3.55 -3.01 -11.05
C ARG A 279 4.55 -2.62 -12.15
N LEU A 280 5.68 -3.32 -12.27
CA LEU A 280 6.63 -3.08 -13.35
C LEU A 280 6.03 -3.45 -14.71
N LEU A 281 5.35 -4.59 -14.80
CA LEU A 281 4.70 -5.04 -16.04
C LEU A 281 3.52 -4.13 -16.44
N ALA A 282 2.86 -3.51 -15.47
CA ALA A 282 1.76 -2.57 -15.73
C ALA A 282 2.23 -1.33 -16.52
N ILE A 283 3.49 -0.90 -16.41
CA ILE A 283 4.03 0.26 -17.13
C ILE A 283 3.85 0.11 -18.65
N PRO A 284 4.44 -0.91 -19.31
CA PRO A 284 4.24 -1.11 -20.76
C PRO A 284 2.82 -1.52 -21.14
N ILE A 285 2.06 -2.17 -20.23
CA ILE A 285 0.66 -2.54 -20.47
C ILE A 285 -0.20 -1.28 -20.57
N ALA A 286 -0.01 -0.32 -19.66
CA ALA A 286 -0.77 0.93 -19.62
C ALA A 286 -0.57 1.82 -20.87
N THR A 287 0.53 1.63 -21.63
CA THR A 287 0.75 2.35 -22.90
C THR A 287 -0.02 1.74 -24.07
N ARG A 288 -0.44 0.46 -23.95
CA ARG A 288 -1.08 -0.29 -25.06
C ARG A 288 -2.59 -0.52 -24.86
N PHE A 289 -3.03 -0.58 -23.59
CA PHE A 289 -4.40 -0.92 -23.26
C PHE A 289 -5.12 0.22 -22.53
N ARG A 290 -6.43 0.31 -22.72
CA ARG A 290 -7.27 1.27 -22.00
C ARG A 290 -7.43 0.86 -20.54
N PRO A 291 -7.55 1.80 -19.59
CA PRO A 291 -7.70 1.49 -18.16
C PRO A 291 -8.82 0.50 -17.85
N ARG A 292 -9.95 0.58 -18.57
CA ARG A 292 -11.07 -0.36 -18.39
C ARG A 292 -10.70 -1.80 -18.71
N ALA A 293 -9.88 -2.02 -19.74
CA ALA A 293 -9.47 -3.37 -20.14
C ALA A 293 -8.48 -3.96 -19.15
N ILE A 294 -7.57 -3.11 -18.64
CA ILE A 294 -6.60 -3.50 -17.59
C ILE A 294 -7.37 -3.90 -16.33
N LEU A 295 -8.25 -3.04 -15.81
CA LEU A 295 -9.04 -3.34 -14.60
C LEU A 295 -9.89 -4.60 -14.74
N PHE A 296 -10.51 -4.81 -15.90
CA PHE A 296 -11.26 -6.04 -16.15
C PHE A 296 -10.35 -7.27 -16.13
N GLY A 297 -9.19 -7.21 -16.80
CA GLY A 297 -8.21 -8.29 -16.80
C GLY A 297 -7.67 -8.59 -15.39
N ASP A 298 -7.37 -7.55 -14.61
CA ASP A 298 -6.91 -7.66 -13.23
C ASP A 298 -7.97 -8.34 -12.34
N LEU A 299 -9.22 -7.91 -12.41
CA LEU A 299 -10.32 -8.52 -11.64
C LEU A 299 -10.55 -9.99 -12.02
N VAL A 300 -10.54 -10.30 -13.31
CA VAL A 300 -10.63 -11.69 -13.79
C VAL A 300 -9.44 -12.51 -13.30
N GLY A 301 -8.23 -11.97 -13.37
CA GLY A 301 -7.02 -12.62 -12.89
C GLY A 301 -7.06 -12.92 -11.38
N CYS A 302 -7.58 -11.98 -10.57
CA CYS A 302 -7.81 -12.20 -9.14
C CYS A 302 -8.81 -13.35 -8.89
N LEU A 303 -9.97 -13.33 -9.58
CA LEU A 303 -10.99 -14.36 -9.43
C LEU A 303 -10.49 -15.75 -9.87
N VAL A 304 -9.75 -15.84 -10.98
CA VAL A 304 -9.12 -17.09 -11.44
C VAL A 304 -8.10 -17.59 -10.41
N SER A 305 -7.26 -16.71 -9.88
CA SER A 305 -6.25 -17.06 -8.87
C SER A 305 -6.87 -17.62 -7.59
N LEU A 306 -7.93 -16.98 -7.09
CA LEU A 306 -8.68 -17.49 -5.93
C LEU A 306 -9.43 -18.79 -6.25
N SER A 307 -9.97 -18.93 -7.46
CA SER A 307 -10.62 -20.18 -7.90
C SER A 307 -9.63 -21.35 -7.91
N ILE A 308 -8.38 -21.13 -8.36
CA ILE A 308 -7.33 -22.14 -8.30
C ILE A 308 -7.08 -22.58 -6.85
N ILE A 309 -6.94 -21.64 -5.92
CA ILE A 309 -6.72 -21.96 -4.49
C ILE A 309 -7.92 -22.72 -3.90
N LEU A 310 -9.14 -22.30 -4.20
CA LEU A 310 -10.36 -22.89 -3.61
C LEU A 310 -10.64 -24.30 -4.15
N LEU A 311 -10.49 -24.50 -5.47
CA LEU A 311 -10.74 -25.79 -6.13
C LEU A 311 -9.72 -26.87 -5.72
N TRP A 312 -8.46 -26.49 -5.54
CA TRP A 312 -7.38 -27.38 -5.11
C TRP A 312 -6.77 -26.98 -3.77
N SER A 313 -7.64 -26.70 -2.80
CA SER A 313 -7.24 -26.15 -1.48
C SER A 313 -6.29 -27.04 -0.66
N LYS A 314 -6.14 -28.33 -1.01
CA LYS A 314 -5.16 -29.25 -0.40
C LYS A 314 -3.83 -29.32 -1.16
N SER A 315 -3.70 -28.63 -2.29
CA SER A 315 -2.49 -28.60 -3.11
C SER A 315 -1.64 -27.37 -2.80
N LEU A 316 -0.46 -27.58 -2.26
CA LEU A 316 0.51 -26.50 -2.03
C LEU A 316 0.87 -25.79 -3.35
N VAL A 317 0.97 -26.53 -4.45
CA VAL A 317 1.25 -25.96 -5.77
C VAL A 317 0.14 -25.02 -6.23
N ALA A 318 -1.13 -25.39 -6.02
CA ALA A 318 -2.27 -24.51 -6.35
C ALA A 318 -2.26 -23.24 -5.50
N VAL A 319 -1.90 -23.34 -4.22
CA VAL A 319 -1.76 -22.17 -3.34
C VAL A 319 -0.62 -21.26 -3.84
N TRP A 320 0.52 -21.80 -4.26
CA TRP A 320 1.62 -21.01 -4.84
C TRP A 320 1.20 -20.30 -6.13
N LEU A 321 0.60 -21.03 -7.08
CA LEU A 321 0.16 -20.48 -8.36
C LEU A 321 -0.92 -19.39 -8.16
N GLY A 322 -1.89 -19.66 -7.30
CA GLY A 322 -2.94 -18.68 -6.99
C GLY A 322 -2.40 -17.45 -6.23
N THR A 323 -1.45 -17.64 -5.31
CA THR A 323 -0.79 -16.54 -4.60
C THR A 323 -0.01 -15.63 -5.55
N PHE A 324 0.77 -16.21 -6.44
CA PHE A 324 1.53 -15.47 -7.43
C PHE A 324 0.59 -14.76 -8.43
N GLY A 325 -0.42 -15.46 -8.94
CA GLY A 325 -1.43 -14.89 -9.82
C GLY A 325 -2.22 -13.75 -9.17
N MET A 326 -2.60 -13.91 -7.90
CA MET A 326 -3.28 -12.85 -7.12
C MET A 326 -2.40 -11.61 -6.99
N GLY A 327 -1.12 -11.76 -6.60
CA GLY A 327 -0.18 -10.66 -6.49
C GLY A 327 0.02 -9.90 -7.81
N LEU A 328 0.19 -10.62 -8.93
CA LEU A 328 0.30 -9.99 -10.26
C LEU A 328 -0.95 -9.20 -10.63
N SER A 329 -2.12 -9.77 -10.35
CA SER A 329 -3.40 -9.22 -10.79
C SER A 329 -3.84 -8.00 -9.96
N VAL A 330 -3.57 -7.96 -8.64
CA VAL A 330 -3.91 -6.78 -7.82
C VAL A 330 -3.00 -5.58 -8.09
N ALA A 331 -1.83 -5.79 -8.69
CA ALA A 331 -0.73 -4.83 -8.77
C ALA A 331 -1.11 -3.50 -9.44
N SER A 332 -1.91 -3.56 -10.50
CA SER A 332 -2.25 -2.38 -11.31
C SER A 332 -3.62 -1.79 -10.99
N ILE A 333 -4.44 -2.41 -10.13
CA ILE A 333 -5.81 -1.97 -9.86
C ILE A 333 -5.85 -0.53 -9.31
N PHE A 334 -5.03 -0.21 -8.30
CA PHE A 334 -5.02 1.12 -7.68
C PHE A 334 -4.63 2.23 -8.68
N PRO A 335 -3.43 2.18 -9.31
CA PRO A 335 -3.01 3.24 -10.23
C PRO A 335 -3.93 3.34 -11.45
N THR A 336 -4.44 2.22 -11.96
CA THR A 336 -5.37 2.22 -13.10
C THR A 336 -6.72 2.80 -12.73
N THR A 337 -7.21 2.59 -11.50
CA THR A 337 -8.45 3.20 -11.00
C THR A 337 -8.32 4.72 -10.90
N ILE A 338 -7.19 5.23 -10.41
CA ILE A 338 -6.93 6.68 -10.38
C ILE A 338 -6.89 7.24 -11.81
N SER A 339 -6.17 6.58 -12.72
CA SER A 339 -6.12 6.99 -14.13
C SER A 339 -7.50 6.98 -14.80
N LEU A 340 -8.36 6.00 -14.46
CA LEU A 340 -9.73 5.95 -14.91
C LEU A 340 -10.55 7.13 -14.36
N ALA A 341 -10.36 7.49 -13.09
CA ALA A 341 -11.02 8.62 -12.44
C ALA A 341 -10.63 9.96 -13.09
N GLU A 342 -9.33 10.19 -13.34
CA GLU A 342 -8.79 11.40 -14.00
C GLU A 342 -9.42 11.66 -15.36
N ARG A 343 -9.69 10.61 -16.13
CA ARG A 343 -10.35 10.73 -17.45
C ARG A 343 -11.83 11.12 -17.36
N ARG A 344 -12.45 11.06 -16.19
CA ARG A 344 -13.90 11.18 -16.00
C ARG A 344 -14.33 12.36 -15.14
N MET A 345 -13.43 12.85 -14.29
CA MET A 345 -13.70 13.98 -13.41
C MET A 345 -12.41 14.69 -12.99
N PRO A 346 -12.47 15.97 -12.62
CA PRO A 346 -11.35 16.66 -12.02
C PRO A 346 -10.97 16.01 -10.67
N ILE A 347 -9.70 15.62 -10.51
CA ILE A 347 -9.20 15.08 -9.25
C ILE A 347 -8.75 16.25 -8.36
N THR A 348 -9.55 16.55 -7.36
CA THR A 348 -9.26 17.55 -6.33
C THR A 348 -8.78 16.87 -5.06
N GLY A 349 -8.14 17.59 -4.15
CA GLY A 349 -7.73 17.06 -2.85
C GLY A 349 -8.90 16.46 -2.06
N ARG A 350 -10.12 17.03 -2.19
CA ARG A 350 -11.33 16.48 -1.57
C ARG A 350 -11.73 15.13 -2.17
N VAL A 351 -11.65 14.98 -3.48
CA VAL A 351 -11.95 13.71 -4.19
C VAL A 351 -10.94 12.65 -3.79
N THR A 352 -9.65 12.98 -3.84
CA THR A 352 -8.56 12.09 -3.40
C THR A 352 -8.74 11.66 -1.94
N GLY A 353 -9.15 12.58 -1.06
CA GLY A 353 -9.45 12.27 0.34
C GLY A 353 -10.52 11.18 0.48
N TRP A 354 -11.61 11.23 -0.29
CA TRP A 354 -12.62 10.18 -0.28
C TRP A 354 -12.10 8.83 -0.80
N PHE A 355 -11.20 8.84 -1.77
CA PHE A 355 -10.56 7.62 -2.25
C PHE A 355 -9.70 6.96 -1.18
N PHE A 356 -8.92 7.74 -0.43
CA PHE A 356 -8.14 7.22 0.70
C PHE A 356 -9.01 6.75 1.87
N VAL A 357 -10.13 7.43 2.15
CA VAL A 357 -11.10 6.95 3.14
C VAL A 357 -11.66 5.57 2.73
N GLY A 358 -12.06 5.41 1.47
CA GLY A 358 -12.50 4.13 0.95
C GLY A 358 -11.43 3.05 1.10
N ALA A 359 -10.22 3.30 0.61
CA ALA A 359 -9.08 2.39 0.69
C ALA A 359 -8.78 1.97 2.14
N SER A 360 -8.69 2.94 3.06
CA SER A 360 -8.45 2.65 4.48
C SER A 360 -9.58 1.84 5.12
N ALA A 361 -10.83 2.16 4.79
CA ALA A 361 -11.99 1.40 5.31
C ALA A 361 -11.93 -0.07 4.86
N GLY A 362 -11.50 -0.36 3.62
CA GLY A 362 -11.27 -1.73 3.14
C GLY A 362 -10.21 -2.48 3.95
N GLY A 363 -9.05 -1.85 4.13
CA GLY A 363 -7.96 -2.40 4.95
C GLY A 363 -8.32 -2.59 6.43
N MET A 364 -9.29 -1.82 6.94
CA MET A 364 -9.82 -2.00 8.31
C MET A 364 -10.79 -3.16 8.41
N THR A 365 -11.73 -3.27 7.45
CA THR A 365 -12.94 -4.10 7.62
C THR A 365 -12.74 -5.53 7.17
N LEU A 366 -12.23 -5.76 5.95
CA LEU A 366 -12.19 -7.11 5.38
C LEU A 366 -11.26 -8.06 6.14
N PRO A 367 -10.00 -7.66 6.50
CA PRO A 367 -9.14 -8.55 7.29
C PRO A 367 -9.71 -8.86 8.67
N TRP A 368 -10.39 -7.89 9.30
CA TRP A 368 -11.06 -8.10 10.58
C TRP A 368 -12.24 -9.07 10.45
N VAL A 369 -13.09 -8.91 9.42
CA VAL A 369 -14.22 -9.84 9.16
C VAL A 369 -13.72 -11.27 8.97
N ILE A 370 -12.63 -11.45 8.20
CA ILE A 370 -12.00 -12.76 8.05
C ILE A 370 -11.62 -13.33 9.42
N GLY A 371 -11.00 -12.53 10.29
CA GLY A 371 -10.63 -12.97 11.64
C GLY A 371 -11.82 -13.44 12.47
N GLN A 372 -12.96 -12.72 12.40
CA GLN A 372 -14.18 -13.13 13.12
C GLN A 372 -14.72 -14.50 12.66
N LEU A 373 -14.53 -14.83 11.39
CA LEU A 373 -15.07 -16.04 10.78
C LEU A 373 -14.07 -17.21 10.74
N PHE A 374 -12.76 -16.93 10.90
CA PHE A 374 -11.70 -17.90 10.66
C PHE A 374 -11.79 -19.14 11.56
N GLU A 375 -11.99 -18.94 12.87
CA GLU A 375 -12.05 -20.04 13.83
C GLU A 375 -13.39 -20.78 13.80
N SER A 376 -14.49 -20.07 13.53
CA SER A 376 -15.85 -20.64 13.54
C SER A 376 -16.20 -21.41 12.26
N ILE A 377 -15.70 -20.97 11.09
CA ILE A 377 -16.03 -21.57 9.79
C ILE A 377 -14.83 -22.39 9.25
N GLY A 378 -13.62 -22.02 9.67
CA GLY A 378 -12.38 -22.65 9.23
C GLY A 378 -11.59 -21.81 8.20
N PRO A 379 -10.33 -22.21 7.91
CA PRO A 379 -9.37 -21.38 7.15
C PRO A 379 -9.85 -20.97 5.75
N ARG A 380 -10.64 -21.82 5.11
CA ARG A 380 -11.16 -21.56 3.74
C ARG A 380 -12.01 -20.30 3.64
N VAL A 381 -12.58 -19.83 4.76
CA VAL A 381 -13.37 -18.60 4.80
C VAL A 381 -12.56 -17.41 4.29
N THR A 382 -11.23 -17.40 4.51
CA THR A 382 -10.33 -16.35 3.99
C THR A 382 -10.51 -16.17 2.49
N MET A 383 -10.37 -17.24 1.71
CA MET A 383 -10.45 -17.16 0.25
C MET A 383 -11.89 -16.94 -0.24
N PHE A 384 -12.89 -17.51 0.45
CA PHE A 384 -14.31 -17.27 0.14
C PHE A 384 -14.72 -15.82 0.37
N THR A 385 -14.27 -15.20 1.47
CA THR A 385 -14.61 -13.81 1.79
C THR A 385 -13.94 -12.85 0.78
N ILE A 386 -12.66 -13.07 0.43
CA ILE A 386 -11.97 -12.29 -0.59
C ILE A 386 -12.63 -12.48 -1.97
N MET A 387 -13.04 -13.71 -2.31
CA MET A 387 -13.74 -14.00 -3.56
C MET A 387 -15.09 -13.26 -3.62
N ALA A 388 -15.89 -13.30 -2.55
CA ALA A 388 -17.16 -12.60 -2.48
C ALA A 388 -16.99 -11.09 -2.63
N ASP A 389 -15.99 -10.51 -1.94
CA ASP A 389 -15.61 -9.10 -2.03
C ASP A 389 -15.25 -8.71 -3.48
N LEU A 390 -14.41 -9.49 -4.16
CA LEU A 390 -14.03 -9.23 -5.55
C LEU A 390 -15.19 -9.42 -6.55
N ILE A 391 -16.12 -10.31 -6.28
CA ILE A 391 -17.36 -10.43 -7.10
C ILE A 391 -18.18 -9.14 -6.98
N VAL A 392 -18.31 -8.60 -5.77
CA VAL A 392 -18.95 -7.29 -5.56
C VAL A 392 -18.18 -6.18 -6.28
N ALA A 393 -16.83 -6.22 -6.22
CA ALA A 393 -15.99 -5.26 -6.95
C ALA A 393 -16.21 -5.30 -8.46
N VAL A 394 -16.39 -6.48 -9.06
CA VAL A 394 -16.78 -6.63 -10.48
C VAL A 394 -18.13 -5.97 -10.74
N GLY A 395 -19.13 -6.16 -9.87
CA GLY A 395 -20.43 -5.50 -9.98
C GLY A 395 -20.32 -3.97 -9.91
N VAL A 396 -19.53 -3.45 -8.96
CA VAL A 396 -19.27 -2.00 -8.85
C VAL A 396 -18.53 -1.49 -10.07
N PHE A 397 -17.55 -2.21 -10.58
CA PHE A 397 -16.84 -1.88 -11.82
C PHE A 397 -17.79 -1.83 -13.02
N ALA A 398 -18.70 -2.78 -13.17
CA ALA A 398 -19.71 -2.77 -14.22
C ALA A 398 -20.64 -1.55 -14.12
N LEU A 399 -21.06 -1.18 -12.91
CA LEU A 399 -21.81 0.04 -12.65
C LEU A 399 -21.02 1.30 -13.03
N LEU A 400 -19.74 1.38 -12.66
CA LEU A 400 -18.86 2.48 -13.06
C LEU A 400 -18.78 2.63 -14.58
N MET A 401 -18.68 1.52 -15.32
CA MET A 401 -18.65 1.55 -16.79
C MET A 401 -19.98 2.02 -17.38
N ARG A 402 -21.11 1.66 -16.78
CA ARG A 402 -22.45 2.05 -17.24
C ARG A 402 -22.74 3.55 -17.02
N PHE A 403 -22.39 4.06 -15.85
CA PHE A 403 -22.69 5.48 -15.49
C PHE A 403 -21.69 6.48 -16.07
N SER A 404 -20.59 6.02 -16.63
CA SER A 404 -19.57 6.88 -17.21
C SER A 404 -18.98 6.25 -18.47
N PRO A 405 -19.76 6.24 -19.60
CA PRO A 405 -19.20 5.81 -20.87
C PRO A 405 -18.00 6.69 -21.23
N GLU A 406 -16.92 6.05 -21.69
CA GLU A 406 -15.76 6.78 -22.21
C GLU A 406 -16.22 7.68 -23.38
N PRO A 407 -15.70 8.93 -23.49
CA PRO A 407 -15.84 9.69 -24.73
C PRO A 407 -15.31 8.83 -25.89
N ALA A 408 -16.04 8.85 -27.01
CA ALA A 408 -15.53 8.24 -28.23
C ALA A 408 -14.14 8.80 -28.51
N ALA A 409 -13.18 7.92 -28.82
CA ALA A 409 -11.85 8.37 -29.22
C ALA A 409 -11.99 9.29 -30.45
N PRO A 410 -11.24 10.43 -30.49
CA PRO A 410 -11.22 11.32 -31.66
C PRO A 410 -10.67 10.62 -32.88
#